data_2fbdb2b51fc0c5fc487ab26e8f4b7684
#
_entry.id   2fbdb2b51fc0c5fc487ab26e8f4b7684
#
_cell.length_a   1.000
_cell.length_b   1.000
_cell.length_c   1.000
_cell.angle_alpha   90.00
_cell.angle_beta   90.00
_cell.angle_gamma   90.00
#
_symmetry.space_group_name_H-M   'P 1'
#
loop_
_entity.id
_entity.type
_entity.pdbx_description
1 polymer ?
#
loop_
_entity_poly.entity_id
_entity_poly.type
_entity_poly.pdbx_seq_one_letter_code
_entity_poly.pdbx_strand_id
1 'polypeptide(L)'
;SDLENLKVTHYNNGDEMPNLTINNDWTSASIGAYSDYDNNPTNSETYGRLYNWYTVNDDRGICPEGYHVPTDDEYNELEVYLGMSESETNIIGFRGTNEGSKLAGNSELWNIGVLVIDPEFGTSGFNALPAGFRVYSSGDFDTVGRHCYYWSSSENSNSHAWYRNLLYFNTRVYRNSPSKQSGFSIRCVSDETQTTTIGPSHGMEWNG
;
A
#
# COMPACT_ATOMS: atom_id res chain seq x y z
N SER A 1 -9.12 -10.04 9.89
CA SER A 1 -8.21 -10.13 8.76
C SER A 1 -7.68 -8.74 8.44
N ASP A 2 -6.44 -8.54 8.75
CA ASP A 2 -5.82 -7.22 8.88
C ASP A 2 -5.17 -6.73 7.56
N LEU A 3 -5.61 -7.28 6.43
CA LEU A 3 -5.06 -7.07 5.09
C LEU A 3 -5.97 -6.22 4.19
N GLU A 4 -6.78 -5.34 4.76
CA GLU A 4 -7.62 -4.42 3.98
C GLU A 4 -6.98 -3.02 3.91
N ASN A 5 -7.31 -2.28 2.86
CA ASN A 5 -6.99 -0.87 2.79
C ASN A 5 -7.72 -0.12 3.92
N LEU A 6 -7.03 0.79 4.59
CA LEU A 6 -7.62 1.53 5.70
C LEU A 6 -8.86 2.32 5.28
N LYS A 7 -9.84 2.37 6.21
CA LYS A 7 -11.12 3.10 6.07
C LYS A 7 -11.35 4.10 7.20
N VAL A 8 -10.36 4.31 8.06
CA VAL A 8 -10.50 5.13 9.27
C VAL A 8 -10.65 6.62 8.94
N THR A 9 -11.35 7.34 9.80
CA THR A 9 -11.59 8.78 9.72
C THR A 9 -11.04 9.54 10.92
N HIS A 10 -10.46 8.79 11.86
CA HIS A 10 -9.92 9.30 13.11
C HIS A 10 -8.52 8.75 13.34
N TYR A 11 -7.71 9.49 14.05
CA TYR A 11 -6.45 9.01 14.59
C TYR A 11 -6.67 8.12 15.81
N ASN A 12 -5.64 7.42 16.25
CA ASN A 12 -5.75 6.48 17.39
C ASN A 12 -6.14 7.15 18.71
N ASN A 13 -5.87 8.44 18.87
CA ASN A 13 -6.30 9.20 20.05
C ASN A 13 -7.77 9.66 20.00
N GLY A 14 -8.50 9.34 18.91
CA GLY A 14 -9.88 9.71 18.68
C GLY A 14 -10.11 11.06 17.99
N ASP A 15 -9.05 11.80 17.67
CA ASP A 15 -9.19 13.06 16.92
C ASP A 15 -9.67 12.78 15.49
N GLU A 16 -10.64 13.58 15.04
CA GLU A 16 -11.12 13.51 13.66
C GLU A 16 -10.05 13.96 12.66
N MET A 17 -9.97 13.23 11.56
CA MET A 17 -9.13 13.59 10.40
C MET A 17 -9.99 14.36 9.39
N PRO A 18 -9.51 15.48 8.83
CA PRO A 18 -10.26 16.22 7.81
C PRO A 18 -10.58 15.37 6.59
N ASN A 19 -11.87 15.34 6.20
CA ASN A 19 -12.29 14.87 4.88
C ASN A 19 -12.26 16.04 3.91
N LEU A 20 -11.26 16.11 3.04
CA LEU A 20 -11.09 17.22 2.10
C LEU A 20 -11.75 16.87 0.76
N THR A 21 -12.97 17.35 0.54
CA THR A 21 -13.73 17.09 -0.70
C THR A 21 -13.48 18.13 -1.80
N ILE A 22 -12.97 19.30 -1.44
CA ILE A 22 -12.68 20.40 -2.39
C ILE A 22 -11.23 20.26 -2.90
N ASN A 23 -11.05 20.32 -4.22
CA ASN A 23 -9.75 20.12 -4.85
C ASN A 23 -8.69 21.11 -4.35
N ASN A 24 -9.04 22.39 -4.22
CA ASN A 24 -8.10 23.40 -3.75
C ASN A 24 -7.67 23.19 -2.30
N ASP A 25 -8.57 22.71 -1.44
CA ASP A 25 -8.24 22.38 -0.04
C ASP A 25 -7.28 21.18 0.03
N TRP A 26 -7.48 20.19 -0.84
CA TRP A 26 -6.58 19.04 -0.96
C TRP A 26 -5.19 19.45 -1.40
N THR A 27 -5.08 20.23 -2.48
CA THR A 27 -3.78 20.62 -3.06
C THR A 27 -2.98 21.58 -2.19
N SER A 28 -3.63 22.29 -1.27
CA SER A 28 -3.00 23.19 -0.29
C SER A 28 -2.79 22.57 1.09
N ALA A 29 -3.20 21.29 1.28
CA ALA A 29 -3.10 20.64 2.58
C ALA A 29 -1.64 20.47 3.03
N SER A 30 -1.39 20.82 4.29
CA SER A 30 -0.11 20.62 4.98
C SER A 30 -0.27 19.82 6.28
N ILE A 31 -1.45 19.26 6.52
CA ILE A 31 -1.80 18.38 7.64
C ILE A 31 -2.40 17.07 7.10
N GLY A 32 -2.48 16.06 7.96
CA GLY A 32 -3.11 14.79 7.62
C GLY A 32 -4.58 14.96 7.22
N ALA A 33 -4.97 14.32 6.12
CA ALA A 33 -6.32 14.35 5.59
C ALA A 33 -6.62 13.09 4.77
N TYR A 34 -7.91 12.81 4.61
CA TYR A 34 -8.38 11.74 3.72
C TYR A 34 -9.43 12.24 2.73
N SER A 35 -9.71 11.40 1.74
CA SER A 35 -10.88 11.50 0.88
C SER A 35 -11.37 10.12 0.46
N ASP A 36 -12.65 10.01 0.17
CA ASP A 36 -13.21 8.89 -0.57
C ASP A 36 -12.94 9.11 -2.06
N TYR A 37 -12.69 8.05 -2.85
CA TYR A 37 -12.51 8.20 -4.30
C TYR A 37 -13.76 8.83 -4.93
N ASP A 38 -13.59 9.85 -5.78
CA ASP A 38 -14.66 10.69 -6.35
C ASP A 38 -15.53 11.37 -5.28
N ASN A 39 -15.05 11.55 -4.05
CA ASN A 39 -15.82 12.02 -2.90
C ASN A 39 -17.10 11.19 -2.64
N ASN A 40 -17.10 9.93 -3.05
CA ASN A 40 -18.22 9.00 -2.86
C ASN A 40 -17.88 7.96 -1.79
N PRO A 41 -18.54 7.99 -0.61
CA PRO A 41 -18.28 7.06 0.48
C PRO A 41 -18.46 5.57 0.11
N THR A 42 -19.32 5.26 -0.87
CA THR A 42 -19.51 3.88 -1.36
C THR A 42 -18.21 3.30 -1.95
N ASN A 43 -17.37 4.14 -2.56
CA ASN A 43 -16.07 3.69 -3.08
C ASN A 43 -15.14 3.25 -1.95
N SER A 44 -15.21 3.89 -0.79
CA SER A 44 -14.37 3.51 0.36
C SER A 44 -14.79 2.19 1.00
N GLU A 45 -16.05 1.78 0.87
CA GLU A 45 -16.48 0.44 1.31
C GLU A 45 -15.76 -0.67 0.52
N THR A 46 -15.54 -0.43 -0.78
CA THR A 46 -14.87 -1.39 -1.68
C THR A 46 -13.34 -1.24 -1.64
N TYR A 47 -12.84 -0.03 -1.78
CA TYR A 47 -11.42 0.22 -2.07
C TYR A 47 -10.61 0.74 -0.87
N GLY A 48 -11.26 1.12 0.23
CA GLY A 48 -10.65 1.91 1.30
C GLY A 48 -10.56 3.39 0.93
N ARG A 49 -9.99 4.19 1.83
CA ARG A 49 -9.82 5.64 1.65
C ARG A 49 -8.46 5.99 1.08
N LEU A 50 -8.38 7.18 0.52
CA LEU A 50 -7.14 7.79 0.04
C LEU A 50 -6.67 8.83 1.07
N TYR A 51 -5.43 8.71 1.50
CA TYR A 51 -4.81 9.56 2.52
C TYR A 51 -3.61 10.30 1.94
N ASN A 52 -3.40 11.55 2.35
CA ASN A 52 -2.13 12.20 2.07
C ASN A 52 -1.05 11.67 3.03
N TRP A 53 0.23 11.88 2.71
CA TRP A 53 1.33 11.34 3.51
C TRP A 53 1.47 12.01 4.89
N TYR A 54 0.95 13.23 5.07
CA TYR A 54 0.93 13.88 6.39
C TYR A 54 0.12 13.08 7.41
N THR A 55 -0.86 12.29 6.97
CA THR A 55 -1.57 11.32 7.81
C THR A 55 -0.67 10.17 8.28
N VAL A 56 0.22 9.69 7.40
CA VAL A 56 1.16 8.61 7.72
C VAL A 56 2.18 9.04 8.78
N ASN A 57 2.63 10.29 8.72
CA ASN A 57 3.65 10.85 9.61
C ASN A 57 3.08 11.58 10.84
N ASP A 58 1.80 11.44 11.12
CA ASP A 58 1.16 12.08 12.26
C ASP A 58 1.40 11.26 13.54
N ASP A 59 1.96 11.88 14.57
CA ASP A 59 2.30 11.25 15.84
C ASP A 59 1.08 10.63 16.57
N ARG A 60 -0.14 11.05 16.22
CA ARG A 60 -1.39 10.47 16.74
C ARG A 60 -1.65 9.05 16.24
N GLY A 61 -0.96 8.65 15.17
CA GLY A 61 -1.04 7.31 14.58
C GLY A 61 -2.35 7.04 13.83
N ILE A 62 -2.27 6.23 12.79
CA ILE A 62 -3.43 5.82 11.96
C ILE A 62 -3.65 4.31 11.95
N CYS A 63 -2.61 3.52 12.18
CA CYS A 63 -2.71 2.07 12.29
C CYS A 63 -3.19 1.67 13.69
N PRO A 64 -3.94 0.56 13.84
CA PRO A 64 -4.32 0.05 15.14
C PRO A 64 -3.11 -0.20 16.06
N GLU A 65 -3.36 -0.30 17.37
CA GLU A 65 -2.31 -0.66 18.34
C GLU A 65 -1.65 -1.99 17.98
N GLY A 66 -0.32 -2.05 18.00
CA GLY A 66 0.49 -3.21 17.57
C GLY A 66 0.69 -3.30 16.06
N TYR A 67 0.36 -2.23 15.33
CA TYR A 67 0.56 -2.13 13.88
C TYR A 67 1.12 -0.76 13.51
N HIS A 68 1.85 -0.72 12.39
CA HIS A 68 2.36 0.52 11.79
C HIS A 68 2.19 0.53 10.27
N VAL A 69 2.35 1.70 9.65
CA VAL A 69 2.42 1.81 8.19
C VAL A 69 3.78 1.29 7.73
N PRO A 70 3.86 0.32 6.80
CA PRO A 70 5.13 -0.27 6.40
C PRO A 70 6.16 0.77 5.96
N THR A 71 7.39 0.59 6.37
CA THR A 71 8.54 1.32 5.84
C THR A 71 8.86 0.89 4.40
N ASP A 72 9.72 1.65 3.73
CA ASP A 72 10.22 1.28 2.40
C ASP A 72 11.03 -0.02 2.44
N ASP A 73 11.78 -0.26 3.52
CA ASP A 73 12.57 -1.48 3.73
C ASP A 73 11.67 -2.71 3.98
N GLU A 74 10.59 -2.59 4.74
CA GLU A 74 9.63 -3.69 4.94
C GLU A 74 8.90 -4.06 3.65
N TYR A 75 8.61 -3.09 2.77
CA TYR A 75 8.16 -3.41 1.42
C TYR A 75 9.24 -4.14 0.62
N ASN A 76 10.51 -3.75 0.73
CA ASN A 76 11.61 -4.46 0.09
C ASN A 76 11.72 -5.91 0.59
N GLU A 77 11.59 -6.16 1.89
CA GLU A 77 11.58 -7.51 2.48
C GLU A 77 10.42 -8.36 1.92
N LEU A 78 9.21 -7.79 1.85
CA LEU A 78 8.07 -8.46 1.25
C LEU A 78 8.34 -8.81 -0.23
N GLU A 79 8.89 -7.90 -1.00
CA GLU A 79 9.20 -8.10 -2.41
C GLU A 79 10.27 -9.17 -2.62
N VAL A 80 11.30 -9.22 -1.76
CA VAL A 80 12.31 -10.29 -1.76
C VAL A 80 11.67 -11.65 -1.41
N TYR A 81 10.82 -11.69 -0.39
CA TYR A 81 10.09 -12.90 -0.03
C TYR A 81 9.25 -13.45 -1.20
N LEU A 82 8.70 -12.57 -2.03
CA LEU A 82 7.92 -12.93 -3.22
C LEU A 82 8.78 -13.30 -4.44
N GLY A 83 10.09 -13.14 -4.37
CA GLY A 83 11.03 -13.61 -5.40
C GLY A 83 11.85 -12.51 -6.09
N MET A 84 11.68 -11.22 -5.74
CA MET A 84 12.51 -10.13 -6.26
C MET A 84 13.95 -10.29 -5.76
N SER A 85 14.93 -9.98 -6.61
CA SER A 85 16.33 -9.96 -6.15
C SER A 85 16.59 -8.74 -5.24
N GLU A 86 17.40 -8.92 -4.19
CA GLU A 86 17.78 -7.82 -3.29
C GLU A 86 18.41 -6.63 -4.03
N SER A 87 19.12 -6.87 -5.12
CA SER A 87 19.74 -5.83 -5.93
C SER A 87 18.73 -4.94 -6.67
N GLU A 88 17.49 -5.40 -6.85
CA GLU A 88 16.43 -4.67 -7.54
C GLU A 88 15.57 -3.85 -6.60
N THR A 89 15.47 -4.22 -5.31
CA THR A 89 14.48 -3.63 -4.38
C THR A 89 14.56 -2.10 -4.27
N ASN A 90 15.77 -1.54 -4.31
CA ASN A 90 16.00 -0.10 -4.19
C ASN A 90 16.00 0.67 -5.52
N ILE A 91 15.82 0.00 -6.65
CA ILE A 91 15.73 0.66 -7.96
C ILE A 91 14.40 1.45 -8.04
N ILE A 92 14.44 2.65 -8.63
CA ILE A 92 13.26 3.45 -8.95
C ILE A 92 12.67 2.96 -10.28
N GLY A 93 11.34 2.89 -10.36
CA GLY A 93 10.62 2.41 -11.53
C GLY A 93 10.12 0.98 -11.36
N PHE A 94 9.91 0.27 -12.47
CA PHE A 94 9.46 -1.12 -12.47
C PHE A 94 10.59 -2.07 -12.07
N ARG A 95 10.31 -2.96 -11.11
CA ARG A 95 11.25 -3.91 -10.53
C ARG A 95 10.64 -5.31 -10.44
N GLY A 96 11.52 -6.32 -10.43
CA GLY A 96 11.12 -7.72 -10.35
C GLY A 96 10.52 -8.25 -11.65
N THR A 97 9.73 -9.29 -11.57
CA THR A 97 9.12 -10.01 -12.69
C THR A 97 7.60 -10.06 -12.62
N ASN A 98 7.04 -10.68 -11.56
CA ASN A 98 5.59 -10.84 -11.36
C ASN A 98 5.15 -10.64 -9.90
N GLU A 99 5.97 -10.03 -9.08
CA GLU A 99 5.63 -9.74 -7.67
C GLU A 99 4.41 -8.83 -7.57
N GLY A 100 4.19 -7.95 -8.55
CA GLY A 100 2.99 -7.13 -8.62
C GLY A 100 1.73 -7.97 -8.82
N SER A 101 1.77 -9.00 -9.68
CA SER A 101 0.65 -9.93 -9.84
C SER A 101 0.41 -10.74 -8.57
N LYS A 102 1.46 -11.20 -7.89
CA LYS A 102 1.34 -11.91 -6.59
C LYS A 102 0.67 -11.04 -5.53
N LEU A 103 0.99 -9.75 -5.48
CA LEU A 103 0.45 -8.80 -4.50
C LEU A 103 -0.99 -8.38 -4.78
N ALA A 104 -1.43 -8.38 -6.04
CA ALA A 104 -2.78 -7.97 -6.43
C ALA A 104 -3.84 -8.95 -5.89
N GLY A 105 -5.08 -8.52 -5.88
CA GLY A 105 -6.20 -9.39 -5.48
C GLY A 105 -7.54 -8.88 -5.99
N ASN A 106 -8.57 -9.73 -5.90
CA ASN A 106 -9.92 -9.46 -6.39
C ASN A 106 -9.93 -9.02 -7.87
N SER A 107 -9.73 -9.99 -8.76
CA SER A 107 -9.59 -9.76 -10.21
C SER A 107 -10.78 -9.03 -10.85
N GLU A 108 -11.96 -9.11 -10.24
CA GLU A 108 -13.18 -8.45 -10.76
C GLU A 108 -13.13 -6.92 -10.63
N LEU A 109 -12.30 -6.40 -9.73
CA LEU A 109 -12.14 -4.96 -9.53
C LEU A 109 -11.10 -4.35 -10.48
N TRP A 110 -10.23 -5.15 -11.07
CA TRP A 110 -9.18 -4.70 -11.98
C TRP A 110 -9.65 -4.70 -13.44
N ASN A 111 -9.22 -3.71 -14.20
CA ASN A 111 -9.31 -3.78 -15.65
C ASN A 111 -8.50 -4.98 -16.16
N ILE A 112 -9.01 -5.62 -17.21
CA ILE A 112 -8.32 -6.76 -17.83
C ILE A 112 -6.97 -6.30 -18.38
N GLY A 113 -5.91 -7.01 -17.99
CA GLY A 113 -4.53 -6.73 -18.39
C GLY A 113 -3.58 -7.83 -17.95
N VAL A 114 -2.30 -7.69 -18.28
CA VAL A 114 -1.29 -8.72 -17.98
C VAL A 114 -1.17 -9.01 -16.48
N LEU A 115 -1.45 -8.03 -15.62
CA LEU A 115 -1.45 -8.22 -14.17
C LEU A 115 -2.42 -9.32 -13.75
N VAL A 116 -3.68 -9.25 -14.22
CA VAL A 116 -4.78 -10.15 -13.81
C VAL A 116 -4.67 -11.52 -14.48
N ILE A 117 -4.16 -11.59 -15.71
CA ILE A 117 -4.04 -12.86 -16.44
C ILE A 117 -2.78 -13.64 -16.09
N ASP A 118 -1.88 -13.08 -15.29
CA ASP A 118 -0.69 -13.77 -14.78
C ASP A 118 -1.11 -14.94 -13.89
N PRO A 119 -0.53 -16.16 -14.04
CA PRO A 119 -0.88 -17.32 -13.24
C PRO A 119 -0.65 -17.15 -11.73
N GLU A 120 0.25 -16.24 -11.35
CA GLU A 120 0.61 -15.95 -9.96
C GLU A 120 -0.28 -14.83 -9.33
N PHE A 121 -1.32 -14.37 -10.06
CA PHE A 121 -2.22 -13.34 -9.53
C PHE A 121 -2.82 -13.74 -8.17
N GLY A 122 -2.62 -12.90 -7.16
CA GLY A 122 -3.20 -13.04 -5.83
C GLY A 122 -2.55 -14.10 -4.94
N THR A 123 -1.48 -14.76 -5.38
CA THR A 123 -0.88 -15.89 -4.65
C THR A 123 -0.23 -15.51 -3.31
N SER A 124 0.14 -14.24 -3.11
CA SER A 124 0.69 -13.78 -1.84
C SER A 124 -0.35 -13.62 -0.72
N GLY A 125 -1.64 -13.50 -1.07
CA GLY A 125 -2.69 -13.14 -0.13
C GLY A 125 -2.68 -11.67 0.31
N PHE A 126 -1.77 -10.85 -0.19
CA PHE A 126 -1.75 -9.40 0.13
C PHE A 126 -3.03 -8.71 -0.33
N ASN A 127 -3.65 -9.14 -1.42
CA ASN A 127 -4.95 -8.68 -1.92
C ASN A 127 -5.00 -7.16 -2.19
N ALA A 128 -4.03 -6.61 -2.93
CA ALA A 128 -4.02 -5.21 -3.33
C ALA A 128 -5.19 -4.88 -4.27
N LEU A 129 -5.92 -3.80 -3.97
CA LEU A 129 -7.12 -3.38 -4.71
C LEU A 129 -6.82 -2.14 -5.57
N PRO A 130 -7.40 -2.02 -6.79
CA PRO A 130 -7.15 -0.92 -7.71
C PRO A 130 -7.92 0.35 -7.31
N ALA A 131 -7.57 0.91 -6.16
CA ALA A 131 -8.25 2.06 -5.55
C ALA A 131 -8.03 3.39 -6.31
N GLY A 132 -7.13 3.42 -7.29
CA GLY A 132 -6.71 4.67 -7.92
C GLY A 132 -5.96 5.56 -6.95
N PHE A 133 -5.95 6.88 -7.22
CA PHE A 133 -5.31 7.88 -6.38
C PHE A 133 -5.95 9.26 -6.52
N ARG A 134 -5.60 10.17 -5.61
CA ARG A 134 -5.93 11.58 -5.73
C ARG A 134 -4.69 12.40 -6.08
N VAL A 135 -4.81 13.22 -7.13
CA VAL A 135 -3.72 13.96 -7.72
C VAL A 135 -3.32 15.15 -6.82
N TYR A 136 -2.05 15.25 -6.46
CA TYR A 136 -1.53 16.30 -5.57
C TYR A 136 -1.65 17.71 -6.15
N SER A 137 -1.57 17.87 -7.48
CA SER A 137 -1.50 19.17 -8.16
C SER A 137 -2.85 19.73 -8.60
N SER A 138 -3.84 18.89 -8.80
CA SER A 138 -5.19 19.29 -9.23
C SER A 138 -6.28 18.92 -8.22
N GLY A 139 -6.02 17.96 -7.34
CA GLY A 139 -7.02 17.41 -6.43
C GLY A 139 -8.02 16.46 -7.09
N ASP A 140 -7.87 16.18 -8.39
CA ASP A 140 -8.72 15.25 -9.13
C ASP A 140 -8.42 13.79 -8.74
N PHE A 141 -9.34 12.88 -9.08
CA PHE A 141 -9.17 11.45 -8.90
C PHE A 141 -8.84 10.78 -10.23
N ASP A 142 -8.01 9.74 -10.20
CA ASP A 142 -7.63 9.01 -11.41
C ASP A 142 -7.35 7.52 -11.13
N THR A 143 -7.44 6.71 -12.17
CA THR A 143 -6.96 5.34 -12.30
C THR A 143 -7.65 4.27 -11.43
N VAL A 144 -8.83 4.52 -10.82
CA VAL A 144 -9.60 3.45 -10.18
C VAL A 144 -9.86 2.30 -11.17
N GLY A 145 -9.79 1.06 -10.70
CA GLY A 145 -9.88 -0.14 -11.54
C GLY A 145 -8.61 -0.45 -12.34
N ARG A 146 -7.66 0.44 -12.40
CA ARG A 146 -6.43 0.32 -13.21
C ARG A 146 -5.15 0.25 -12.40
N HIS A 147 -5.05 1.03 -11.32
CA HIS A 147 -3.86 1.12 -10.50
C HIS A 147 -4.21 1.09 -9.02
N CYS A 148 -3.28 0.58 -8.20
CA CYS A 148 -3.27 0.83 -6.78
C CYS A 148 -1.99 1.55 -6.37
N TYR A 149 -2.06 2.32 -5.29
CA TYR A 149 -0.94 3.06 -4.74
C TYR A 149 -0.94 2.90 -3.23
N TYR A 150 0.20 2.54 -2.65
CA TYR A 150 0.37 2.35 -1.22
C TYR A 150 1.50 3.20 -0.69
N TRP A 151 1.21 4.06 0.27
CA TRP A 151 2.24 4.78 0.99
C TRP A 151 3.14 3.84 1.78
N SER A 152 4.44 4.18 1.84
CA SER A 152 5.30 3.76 2.95
C SER A 152 5.43 4.89 3.97
N SER A 153 5.87 4.55 5.18
CA SER A 153 6.19 5.55 6.21
C SER A 153 7.55 6.23 6.00
N SER A 154 8.33 5.79 5.01
CA SER A 154 9.66 6.33 4.74
C SER A 154 9.61 7.57 3.86
N GLU A 155 10.23 8.65 4.34
CA GLU A 155 10.46 9.86 3.54
C GLU A 155 11.58 9.64 2.52
N ASN A 156 11.48 10.30 1.38
CA ASN A 156 12.60 10.50 0.46
C ASN A 156 13.18 11.92 0.54
N SER A 157 12.34 12.90 0.87
CA SER A 157 12.71 14.29 1.08
C SER A 157 11.65 15.03 1.89
N ASN A 158 11.88 16.31 2.19
CA ASN A 158 10.90 17.16 2.90
C ASN A 158 9.52 17.19 2.23
N SER A 159 9.45 17.00 0.91
CA SER A 159 8.20 17.08 0.13
C SER A 159 7.75 15.76 -0.52
N HIS A 160 8.57 14.70 -0.45
CA HIS A 160 8.31 13.44 -1.12
C HIS A 160 8.49 12.25 -0.17
N ALA A 161 7.71 11.19 -0.38
CA ALA A 161 7.78 9.94 0.37
C ALA A 161 7.69 8.72 -0.55
N TRP A 162 8.24 7.59 -0.13
CA TRP A 162 8.24 6.36 -0.92
C TRP A 162 6.86 5.72 -0.98
N TYR A 163 6.58 5.05 -2.10
CA TYR A 163 5.34 4.31 -2.32
C TYR A 163 5.54 3.09 -3.20
N ARG A 164 4.54 2.22 -3.21
CA ARG A 164 4.41 1.10 -4.16
C ARG A 164 3.18 1.30 -5.04
N ASN A 165 3.31 0.87 -6.30
CA ASN A 165 2.22 0.94 -7.26
C ASN A 165 2.16 -0.34 -8.09
N LEU A 166 0.95 -0.86 -8.29
CA LEU A 166 0.66 -1.94 -9.23
C LEU A 166 -0.21 -1.39 -10.35
N LEU A 167 0.05 -1.85 -11.57
CA LEU A 167 -0.61 -1.37 -12.78
C LEU A 167 -1.20 -2.55 -13.55
N TYR A 168 -2.46 -2.45 -13.98
CA TYR A 168 -3.17 -3.53 -14.68
C TYR A 168 -2.44 -4.07 -15.91
N PHE A 169 -1.58 -3.27 -16.54
CA PHE A 169 -0.81 -3.60 -17.74
C PHE A 169 0.62 -4.08 -17.46
N ASN A 170 1.02 -4.30 -16.22
CA ASN A 170 2.38 -4.70 -15.84
C ASN A 170 2.36 -5.64 -14.62
N THR A 171 3.07 -6.76 -14.68
CA THR A 171 3.14 -7.75 -13.60
C THR A 171 4.12 -7.39 -12.48
N ARG A 172 5.01 -6.41 -12.73
CA ARG A 172 6.04 -5.96 -11.80
C ARG A 172 5.52 -4.93 -10.81
N VAL A 173 6.29 -4.71 -9.75
CA VAL A 173 6.03 -3.62 -8.79
C VAL A 173 6.74 -2.34 -9.26
N TYR A 174 6.05 -1.21 -9.15
CA TYR A 174 6.63 0.11 -9.40
C TYR A 174 6.92 0.80 -8.06
N ARG A 175 8.13 1.35 -7.89
CA ARG A 175 8.59 2.13 -6.74
C ARG A 175 9.02 3.52 -7.17
N ASN A 176 8.57 4.54 -6.46
CA ASN A 176 8.97 5.93 -6.68
C ASN A 176 8.64 6.76 -5.42
N SER A 177 8.86 8.07 -5.48
CA SER A 177 8.55 8.99 -4.40
C SER A 177 7.84 10.25 -4.93
N PRO A 178 6.50 10.27 -4.91
CA PRO A 178 5.70 11.42 -5.29
C PRO A 178 5.58 12.45 -4.16
N SER A 179 4.92 13.56 -4.48
CA SER A 179 4.56 14.57 -3.47
C SER A 179 3.74 13.96 -2.32
N LYS A 180 4.06 14.35 -1.09
CA LYS A 180 3.33 14.00 0.13
C LYS A 180 1.85 14.40 0.12
N GLN A 181 1.44 15.30 -0.75
CA GLN A 181 0.06 15.71 -0.97
C GLN A 181 -0.73 14.74 -1.87
N SER A 182 -0.08 13.76 -2.51
CA SER A 182 -0.81 12.71 -3.24
C SER A 182 -1.71 11.92 -2.31
N GLY A 183 -2.88 11.51 -2.79
CA GLY A 183 -3.81 10.68 -2.02
C GLY A 183 -3.67 9.22 -2.40
N PHE A 184 -3.14 8.38 -1.51
CA PHE A 184 -2.95 6.95 -1.72
C PHE A 184 -3.58 6.11 -0.62
N SER A 185 -3.75 4.83 -0.88
CA SER A 185 -4.16 3.86 0.13
C SER A 185 -3.08 3.65 1.18
N ILE A 186 -3.50 3.24 2.37
CA ILE A 186 -2.61 2.81 3.46
C ILE A 186 -2.98 1.38 3.84
N ARG A 187 -1.95 0.60 4.14
CA ARG A 187 -2.04 -0.68 4.85
C ARG A 187 -1.15 -0.66 6.06
N CYS A 188 -1.54 -1.42 7.06
CA CYS A 188 -0.75 -1.57 8.28
C CYS A 188 -0.13 -2.97 8.32
N VAL A 189 1.08 -3.06 8.85
CA VAL A 189 1.78 -4.31 9.15
C VAL A 189 1.93 -4.46 10.65
N SER A 190 1.90 -5.69 11.15
CA SER A 190 2.06 -5.99 12.59
C SER A 190 3.48 -5.66 13.06
N ASP A 191 3.57 -5.09 14.26
CA ASP A 191 4.84 -4.85 14.97
C ASP A 191 5.49 -6.16 15.46
N GLU A 192 4.72 -7.27 15.49
CA GLU A 192 5.23 -8.57 15.89
C GLU A 192 6.12 -9.16 14.80
N THR A 193 7.42 -9.23 15.08
CA THR A 193 8.33 -10.05 14.28
C THR A 193 7.87 -11.51 14.40
N GLN A 194 7.38 -12.11 13.32
CA GLN A 194 7.06 -13.54 13.27
C GLN A 194 8.36 -14.31 13.50
N THR A 195 8.67 -14.59 14.76
CA THR A 195 9.74 -15.51 15.08
C THR A 195 9.30 -16.91 14.65
N THR A 196 9.66 -17.31 13.44
CA THR A 196 9.53 -18.70 13.01
C THR A 196 10.41 -19.52 13.92
N THR A 197 9.87 -20.06 15.00
CA THR A 197 10.52 -21.13 15.77
C THR A 197 10.63 -22.34 14.83
N ILE A 198 11.80 -22.46 14.19
CA ILE A 198 12.19 -23.74 13.58
C ILE A 198 12.34 -24.70 14.77
N GLY A 199 11.28 -25.47 15.01
CA GLY A 199 11.34 -26.55 15.99
C GLY A 199 12.52 -27.47 15.65
N PRO A 200 13.21 -28.05 16.65
CA PRO A 200 14.35 -28.91 16.40
C PRO A 200 13.90 -30.06 15.49
N SER A 201 14.57 -30.20 14.34
CA SER A 201 14.41 -31.35 13.47
C SER A 201 14.64 -32.61 14.31
N HIS A 202 13.61 -33.43 14.46
CA HIS A 202 13.77 -34.78 15.03
C HIS A 202 14.74 -35.52 14.14
N GLY A 203 15.97 -35.74 14.65
CA GLY A 203 16.93 -36.62 14.03
C GLY A 203 16.30 -37.98 13.88
N MET A 204 16.28 -38.52 12.67
CA MET A 204 16.01 -39.92 12.43
C MET A 204 17.16 -40.72 13.04
N GLU A 205 16.90 -41.44 14.16
CA GLU A 205 17.76 -42.50 14.64
C GLU A 205 17.60 -43.69 13.71
N TRP A 206 18.65 -44.03 13.02
CA TRP A 206 18.80 -45.31 12.33
C TRP A 206 19.26 -46.35 13.37
N ASN A 207 18.34 -47.15 13.88
CA ASN A 207 18.71 -48.41 14.56
C ASN A 207 18.94 -49.50 13.51
N GLY A 208 20.17 -50.05 13.53
CA GLY A 208 20.66 -51.15 12.70
C GLY A 208 20.03 -52.53 13.01
#